data_71d754c45efb47f7e34c8884e2218649
#
_entry.id   71d754c45efb47f7e34c8884e2218649
#
_cell.length_a   1.000
_cell.length_b   1.000
_cell.length_c   1.000
_cell.angle_alpha   90.00
_cell.angle_beta   90.00
_cell.angle_gamma   90.00
#
_symmetry.space_group_name_H-M   'P 1'
#
loop_
_entity.id
_entity.type
_entity.pdbx_description
1 polymer ?
#
loop_
_entity_poly.entity_id
_entity_poly.type
_entity_poly.pdbx_seq_one_letter_code
_entity_poly.pdbx_strand_id
1 'polypeptide(L)'
;MRKQYKIPPKPMAPTAQDQARWEHSGLRHRLLTGVYEEDIYRELYRHLPADRVDNQGPADMSSNPFEQVTRQLAVLYTEPPIVTHEDEQTDISSLVSRKGYVTRSGLWNMMQRGQQLALGMREVIVKIDVVPHLQGERPRKAGIQYRIVTPDFVYCEAHPDSPDQPVYYQELRLRTSPTGEPMWIADVLDIRDEEDPIFGMFKVEPDGSLSKDVSQEFMGHPTHRGFGDNGYPYLDGDGVPFLPLEIYRAEKTGQLWNAYDNAPLLWGSLSSNVLYSMWHHSVLQSAWPQRYIAGLQLAGMGGQDLNSTARRAQITTDPTSVLVFNTDQDMQGQPMIGQFEAGVDPEKLLTAIAQYEYRVATAGGISPSEIQRTSGDPRSGYSLSISRQGQREAQRKFSAVTRASDERVMSKTASLCNRFLGEQLPESGYRVSYQSLPLSPEEMKAMREDVIQKLKAGLISPIDAIQMLNPDMDEEEARRKLNQIRRERAEFL
;
A
#
# COMPACT_ATOMS: atom_id res chain seq x y z
N MET A 1 25.39 19.89 21.52
CA MET A 1 25.22 19.77 20.06
C MET A 1 25.03 18.30 19.71
N ARG A 2 23.83 17.86 19.36
CA ARG A 2 23.61 16.50 18.79
C ARG A 2 24.27 16.49 17.42
N LYS A 3 25.28 15.62 17.21
CA LYS A 3 25.82 15.37 15.87
C LYS A 3 24.65 14.90 15.00
N GLN A 4 24.20 15.73 14.08
CA GLN A 4 23.27 15.29 13.02
C GLN A 4 24.08 14.32 12.13
N TYR A 5 23.81 13.03 12.28
CA TYR A 5 24.32 12.04 11.35
C TYR A 5 23.68 12.30 9.99
N LYS A 6 24.48 12.73 9.02
CA LYS A 6 24.01 12.84 7.64
C LYS A 6 23.78 11.43 7.12
N ILE A 7 22.52 11.09 6.89
CA ILE A 7 22.16 9.86 6.19
C ILE A 7 22.67 9.98 4.77
N PRO A 8 23.48 9.03 4.26
CA PRO A 8 23.93 9.08 2.89
C PRO A 8 22.73 8.95 1.92
N PRO A 9 22.75 9.61 0.77
CA PRO A 9 21.70 9.49 -0.23
C PRO A 9 21.57 8.01 -0.67
N LYS A 10 20.35 7.61 -1.05
CA LYS A 10 20.09 6.27 -1.57
C LYS A 10 20.95 6.04 -2.83
N PRO A 11 21.67 4.91 -2.94
CA PRO A 11 22.45 4.59 -4.14
C PRO A 11 21.57 4.55 -5.38
N MET A 12 22.15 4.89 -6.54
CA MET A 12 21.46 4.79 -7.81
C MET A 12 21.22 3.33 -8.20
N ALA A 13 20.13 3.08 -8.94
CA ALA A 13 19.88 1.76 -9.51
C ALA A 13 20.87 1.43 -10.63
N PRO A 14 21.16 0.14 -10.88
CA PRO A 14 22.16 -0.26 -11.89
C PRO A 14 21.86 0.21 -13.32
N THR A 15 20.56 0.35 -13.66
CA THR A 15 20.14 0.83 -14.98
C THR A 15 19.22 2.06 -14.85
N ALA A 16 19.12 2.85 -15.92
CA ALA A 16 18.20 3.98 -15.97
C ALA A 16 16.73 3.55 -15.79
N GLN A 17 16.39 2.35 -16.27
CA GLN A 17 15.06 1.78 -16.12
C GLN A 17 14.76 1.43 -14.64
N ASP A 18 15.73 0.84 -13.94
CA ASP A 18 15.59 0.54 -12.52
C ASP A 18 15.50 1.81 -11.68
N GLN A 19 16.26 2.83 -12.02
CA GLN A 19 16.18 4.13 -11.35
C GLN A 19 14.78 4.74 -11.51
N ALA A 20 14.24 4.76 -12.73
CA ALA A 20 12.88 5.25 -12.98
C ALA A 20 11.85 4.43 -12.20
N ARG A 21 11.98 3.10 -12.17
CA ARG A 21 11.13 2.22 -11.37
C ARG A 21 11.20 2.56 -9.88
N TRP A 22 12.39 2.80 -9.34
CA TRP A 22 12.57 3.16 -7.93
C TRP A 22 11.95 4.50 -7.57
N GLU A 23 12.07 5.51 -8.45
CA GLU A 23 11.46 6.82 -8.26
C GLU A 23 9.92 6.71 -8.21
N HIS A 24 9.33 5.99 -9.16
CA HIS A 24 7.90 5.74 -9.18
C HIS A 24 7.42 4.93 -7.97
N SER A 25 8.15 3.88 -7.61
CA SER A 25 7.82 3.08 -6.42
C SER A 25 7.96 3.91 -5.15
N GLY A 26 8.96 4.78 -5.07
CA GLY A 26 9.16 5.69 -3.95
C GLY A 26 7.98 6.64 -3.74
N LEU A 27 7.42 7.24 -4.80
CA LEU A 27 6.22 8.08 -4.71
C LEU A 27 5.01 7.28 -4.22
N ARG A 28 4.79 6.07 -4.77
CA ARG A 28 3.70 5.16 -4.34
C ARG A 28 3.83 4.81 -2.86
N HIS A 29 5.06 4.49 -2.43
CA HIS A 29 5.36 4.17 -1.03
C HIS A 29 5.06 5.36 -0.11
N ARG A 30 5.47 6.58 -0.48
CA ARG A 30 5.18 7.78 0.31
C ARG A 30 3.68 8.06 0.42
N LEU A 31 2.91 7.91 -0.66
CA LEU A 31 1.45 8.02 -0.62
C LEU A 31 0.80 6.96 0.29
N LEU A 32 1.30 5.71 0.26
CA LEU A 32 0.78 4.62 1.11
C LEU A 32 1.16 4.75 2.58
N THR A 33 2.22 5.50 2.89
CA THR A 33 2.70 5.73 4.26
C THR A 33 2.33 7.09 4.84
N GLY A 34 1.72 7.96 4.03
CA GLY A 34 1.32 9.30 4.45
C GLY A 34 2.46 10.32 4.54
N VAL A 35 3.60 10.07 3.90
CA VAL A 35 4.80 10.94 3.94
C VAL A 35 5.04 11.54 2.56
N TYR A 36 4.13 12.35 2.05
CA TYR A 36 4.15 12.88 0.68
C TYR A 36 3.96 14.41 0.59
N GLU A 37 4.13 15.12 1.69
CA GLU A 37 4.00 16.59 1.74
C GLU A 37 4.94 17.29 0.74
N GLU A 38 6.18 16.82 0.64
CA GLU A 38 7.16 17.37 -0.31
C GLU A 38 6.74 17.15 -1.77
N ASP A 39 6.04 16.06 -2.07
CA ASP A 39 5.53 15.78 -3.41
C ASP A 39 4.41 16.75 -3.79
N ILE A 40 3.55 17.14 -2.83
CA ILE A 40 2.52 18.16 -3.03
C ILE A 40 3.18 19.54 -3.30
N TYR A 41 4.17 19.92 -2.50
CA TYR A 41 4.90 21.18 -2.75
C TYR A 41 5.58 21.19 -4.12
N ARG A 42 6.20 20.08 -4.51
CA ARG A 42 6.81 19.94 -5.84
C ARG A 42 5.80 20.16 -6.97
N GLU A 43 4.58 19.66 -6.83
CA GLU A 43 3.51 19.91 -7.80
C GLU A 43 2.97 21.34 -7.72
N LEU A 44 2.82 21.91 -6.54
CA LEU A 44 2.43 23.32 -6.38
C LEU A 44 3.42 24.26 -7.06
N TYR A 45 4.74 24.05 -6.90
CA TYR A 45 5.77 24.85 -7.56
C TYR A 45 5.80 24.70 -9.09
N ARG A 46 5.24 23.64 -9.65
CA ARG A 46 5.06 23.49 -11.11
C ARG A 46 3.94 24.39 -11.64
N HIS A 47 2.94 24.67 -10.84
CA HIS A 47 1.74 25.39 -11.25
C HIS A 47 1.68 26.83 -10.76
N LEU A 48 2.37 27.15 -9.70
CA LEU A 48 2.33 28.45 -9.04
C LEU A 48 3.74 29.06 -8.90
N PRO A 49 3.87 30.39 -8.94
CA PRO A 49 5.10 31.07 -8.59
C PRO A 49 5.55 30.76 -7.16
N ALA A 50 6.87 30.66 -6.95
CA ALA A 50 7.45 30.27 -5.66
C ALA A 50 7.00 31.16 -4.49
N ASP A 51 6.94 32.47 -4.70
CA ASP A 51 6.47 33.47 -3.72
C ASP A 51 5.02 33.20 -3.27
N ARG A 52 4.19 32.65 -4.12
CA ARG A 52 2.83 32.26 -3.74
C ARG A 52 2.82 30.96 -2.96
N VAL A 53 3.59 29.96 -3.36
CA VAL A 53 3.66 28.66 -2.65
C VAL A 53 4.19 28.85 -1.24
N ASP A 54 5.26 29.65 -1.07
CA ASP A 54 5.87 29.92 0.24
C ASP A 54 4.92 30.64 1.21
N ASN A 55 3.95 31.40 0.69
CA ASN A 55 2.97 32.12 1.49
C ASN A 55 1.61 31.37 1.63
N GLN A 56 1.46 30.20 1.03
CA GLN A 56 0.17 29.50 0.97
C GLN A 56 -0.19 28.73 2.27
N GLY A 57 0.78 28.54 3.15
CA GLY A 57 0.64 27.72 4.33
C GLY A 57 0.95 26.23 4.07
N PRO A 58 0.69 25.35 5.03
CA PRO A 58 1.00 23.94 4.90
C PRO A 58 0.17 23.28 3.80
N ALA A 59 0.77 22.27 3.13
CA ALA A 59 0.08 21.47 2.14
C ALA A 59 -1.07 20.67 2.79
N ASP A 60 -2.20 20.60 2.11
CA ASP A 60 -3.34 19.83 2.59
C ASP A 60 -3.16 18.36 2.26
N MET A 61 -3.09 17.53 3.31
CA MET A 61 -2.95 16.08 3.25
C MET A 61 -4.20 15.35 3.76
N SER A 62 -5.33 16.04 3.85
CA SER A 62 -6.56 15.50 4.44
C SER A 62 -7.21 14.40 3.59
N SER A 63 -6.91 14.35 2.30
CA SER A 63 -7.44 13.36 1.36
C SER A 63 -6.33 12.55 0.72
N ASN A 64 -6.53 11.24 0.63
CA ASN A 64 -5.63 10.34 -0.08
C ASN A 64 -6.42 9.22 -0.79
N PRO A 65 -7.02 9.49 -1.96
CA PRO A 65 -7.74 8.49 -2.72
C PRO A 65 -6.91 7.26 -3.06
N PHE A 66 -5.61 7.41 -3.30
CA PHE A 66 -4.72 6.29 -3.60
C PHE A 66 -4.65 5.26 -2.45
N GLU A 67 -4.44 5.74 -1.24
CA GLU A 67 -4.39 4.89 -0.05
C GLU A 67 -5.76 4.29 0.25
N GLN A 68 -6.83 5.08 0.14
CA GLN A 68 -8.20 4.64 0.42
C GLN A 68 -8.63 3.53 -0.55
N VAL A 69 -8.41 3.72 -1.86
CA VAL A 69 -8.75 2.74 -2.90
C VAL A 69 -7.98 1.42 -2.68
N THR A 70 -6.67 1.50 -2.50
CA THR A 70 -5.84 0.30 -2.30
C THR A 70 -6.22 -0.45 -1.03
N ARG A 71 -6.58 0.25 0.05
CA ARG A 71 -7.06 -0.35 1.29
C ARG A 71 -8.42 -1.02 1.13
N GLN A 72 -9.34 -0.41 0.39
CA GLN A 72 -10.66 -0.99 0.15
C GLN A 72 -10.61 -2.23 -0.74
N LEU A 73 -9.67 -2.29 -1.69
CA LEU A 73 -9.48 -3.44 -2.57
C LEU A 73 -8.67 -4.58 -1.92
N ALA A 74 -7.99 -4.32 -0.81
CA ALA A 74 -7.19 -5.32 -0.07
C ALA A 74 -8.08 -6.18 0.84
N VAL A 75 -8.80 -7.13 0.26
CA VAL A 75 -9.87 -7.88 0.93
C VAL A 75 -9.57 -9.37 1.15
N LEU A 76 -8.45 -9.91 0.59
CA LEU A 76 -8.18 -11.35 0.62
C LEU A 76 -7.85 -11.88 2.02
N TYR A 77 -7.12 -11.09 2.80
CA TYR A 77 -6.62 -11.48 4.12
C TYR A 77 -7.42 -10.84 5.26
N THR A 78 -8.68 -10.47 5.01
CA THR A 78 -9.60 -10.02 6.07
C THR A 78 -9.79 -11.11 7.12
N GLU A 79 -9.82 -12.36 6.65
CA GLU A 79 -9.71 -13.56 7.48
C GLU A 79 -8.54 -14.42 6.99
N PRO A 80 -7.88 -15.17 7.87
CA PRO A 80 -6.80 -16.08 7.47
C PRO A 80 -7.25 -17.07 6.41
N PRO A 81 -6.50 -17.26 5.32
CA PRO A 81 -6.81 -18.30 4.34
C PRO A 81 -6.76 -19.70 4.94
N ILE A 82 -7.52 -20.59 4.36
CA ILE A 82 -7.47 -22.01 4.67
C ILE A 82 -6.40 -22.66 3.80
N VAL A 83 -5.44 -23.30 4.41
CA VAL A 83 -4.35 -24.03 3.74
C VAL A 83 -4.57 -25.52 3.92
N THR A 84 -4.60 -26.25 2.82
CA THR A 84 -4.72 -27.71 2.77
C THR A 84 -3.58 -28.29 1.92
N HIS A 85 -3.40 -29.58 1.96
CA HIS A 85 -2.51 -30.30 1.07
C HIS A 85 -3.32 -31.13 0.07
N GLU A 86 -2.79 -31.37 -1.13
CA GLU A 86 -3.46 -32.15 -2.17
C GLU A 86 -3.77 -33.56 -1.69
N ASP A 87 -2.87 -34.17 -0.95
CA ASP A 87 -3.11 -35.42 -0.24
C ASP A 87 -3.64 -35.10 1.16
N GLU A 88 -4.93 -35.35 1.37
CA GLU A 88 -5.63 -35.08 2.63
C GLU A 88 -5.07 -35.91 3.82
N GLN A 89 -4.30 -36.97 3.56
CA GLN A 89 -3.68 -37.77 4.61
C GLN A 89 -2.36 -37.18 5.12
N THR A 90 -1.81 -36.23 4.40
CA THR A 90 -0.53 -35.59 4.78
C THR A 90 -0.72 -34.61 5.93
N ASP A 91 0.01 -34.83 7.02
CA ASP A 91 -0.04 -33.94 8.19
C ASP A 91 0.80 -32.66 7.97
N ILE A 92 0.12 -31.56 7.82
CA ILE A 92 0.72 -30.21 7.73
C ILE A 92 0.47 -29.36 8.99
N SER A 93 0.04 -29.99 10.08
CA SER A 93 -0.38 -29.27 11.30
C SER A 93 0.74 -28.45 11.95
N SER A 94 2.00 -28.91 11.86
CA SER A 94 3.15 -28.16 12.35
C SER A 94 3.35 -26.83 11.59
N LEU A 95 2.88 -26.72 10.35
CA LEU A 95 2.97 -25.49 9.55
C LEU A 95 1.77 -24.56 9.80
N VAL A 96 0.53 -25.08 9.73
CA VAL A 96 -0.68 -24.25 9.60
C VAL A 96 -1.58 -24.21 10.84
N SER A 97 -1.42 -25.11 11.81
CA SER A 97 -2.24 -25.13 13.03
C SER A 97 -2.08 -23.82 13.84
N ARG A 98 -2.92 -23.62 14.85
CA ARG A 98 -2.82 -22.47 15.76
C ARG A 98 -1.43 -22.30 16.40
N LYS A 99 -0.68 -23.38 16.56
CA LYS A 99 0.70 -23.39 17.06
C LYS A 99 1.73 -23.57 15.95
N GLY A 100 1.30 -23.65 14.71
CA GLY A 100 2.14 -23.83 13.54
C GLY A 100 3.02 -22.62 13.22
N TYR A 101 4.05 -22.84 12.44
CA TYR A 101 5.06 -21.81 12.12
C TYR A 101 4.46 -20.61 11.42
N VAL A 102 3.57 -20.78 10.46
CA VAL A 102 2.90 -19.72 9.70
C VAL A 102 2.03 -18.85 10.60
N THR A 103 1.21 -19.49 11.45
CA THR A 103 0.32 -18.78 12.35
C THR A 103 1.09 -18.02 13.44
N ARG A 104 2.12 -18.65 14.02
CA ARG A 104 2.95 -18.03 15.06
C ARG A 104 3.79 -16.87 14.56
N SER A 105 4.23 -16.91 13.31
CA SER A 105 4.97 -15.81 12.69
C SER A 105 4.07 -14.65 12.25
N GLY A 106 2.75 -14.82 12.27
CA GLY A 106 1.79 -13.79 11.92
C GLY A 106 1.73 -13.47 10.42
N LEU A 107 2.04 -14.42 9.55
CA LEU A 107 2.06 -14.22 8.09
C LEU A 107 0.77 -13.58 7.60
N TRP A 108 -0.38 -14.14 7.93
CA TRP A 108 -1.66 -13.64 7.41
C TRP A 108 -2.02 -12.24 7.89
N ASN A 109 -1.67 -11.90 9.13
CA ASN A 109 -1.83 -10.53 9.64
C ASN A 109 -0.94 -9.53 8.89
N MET A 110 0.28 -9.95 8.57
CA MET A 110 1.21 -9.15 7.76
C MET A 110 0.69 -9.03 6.32
N MET A 111 0.14 -10.09 5.74
CA MET A 111 -0.36 -10.13 4.37
C MET A 111 -1.59 -9.24 4.14
N GLN A 112 -2.36 -8.91 5.17
CA GLN A 112 -3.40 -7.90 5.08
C GLN A 112 -2.83 -6.54 4.60
N ARG A 113 -1.73 -6.11 5.20
CA ARG A 113 -0.99 -4.92 4.73
C ARG A 113 -0.20 -5.20 3.45
N GLY A 114 0.34 -6.42 3.30
CA GLY A 114 1.07 -6.87 2.12
C GLY A 114 0.25 -6.76 0.84
N GLN A 115 -1.01 -7.17 0.86
CA GLN A 115 -1.91 -7.02 -0.28
C GLN A 115 -2.15 -5.56 -0.65
N GLN A 116 -2.40 -4.69 0.35
CA GLN A 116 -2.55 -3.25 0.09
C GLN A 116 -1.32 -2.67 -0.58
N LEU A 117 -0.13 -3.02 -0.09
CA LEU A 117 1.14 -2.60 -0.68
C LEU A 117 1.31 -3.15 -2.10
N ALA A 118 0.99 -4.44 -2.32
CA ALA A 118 1.06 -5.05 -3.65
C ALA A 118 0.13 -4.34 -4.66
N LEU A 119 -1.08 -3.96 -4.24
CA LEU A 119 -2.02 -3.22 -5.09
C LEU A 119 -1.53 -1.80 -5.39
N GLY A 120 -1.00 -1.11 -4.41
CA GLY A 120 -0.55 0.27 -4.58
C GLY A 120 0.79 0.39 -5.30
N MET A 121 1.75 -0.45 -4.94
CA MET A 121 3.09 -0.46 -5.53
C MET A 121 3.20 -1.33 -6.79
N ARG A 122 2.13 -2.05 -7.13
CA ARG A 122 1.98 -3.05 -8.20
C ARG A 122 2.65 -4.38 -7.93
N GLU A 123 3.70 -4.41 -7.13
CA GLU A 123 4.36 -5.60 -6.61
C GLU A 123 4.90 -5.36 -5.20
N VAL A 124 5.07 -6.44 -4.46
CA VAL A 124 5.73 -6.46 -3.15
C VAL A 124 6.43 -7.80 -2.97
N ILE A 125 7.55 -7.81 -2.27
CA ILE A 125 8.30 -9.02 -1.98
C ILE A 125 8.01 -9.47 -0.56
N VAL A 126 7.63 -10.74 -0.40
CA VAL A 126 7.59 -11.40 0.89
C VAL A 126 8.83 -12.25 1.04
N LYS A 127 9.73 -11.86 1.93
CA LYS A 127 10.95 -12.60 2.26
C LYS A 127 10.73 -13.49 3.46
N ILE A 128 11.23 -14.71 3.40
CA ILE A 128 11.14 -15.71 4.44
C ILE A 128 12.52 -15.82 5.09
N ASP A 129 12.60 -15.47 6.36
CA ASP A 129 13.84 -15.52 7.12
C ASP A 129 13.74 -16.63 8.19
N VAL A 130 14.79 -17.43 8.34
CA VAL A 130 14.95 -18.33 9.47
C VAL A 130 15.70 -17.61 10.54
N VAL A 131 15.08 -17.40 11.69
CA VAL A 131 15.69 -16.66 12.78
C VAL A 131 16.03 -17.65 13.90
N PRO A 132 17.32 -17.92 14.15
CA PRO A 132 17.74 -18.58 15.37
C PRO A 132 17.48 -17.63 16.53
N HIS A 133 16.53 -17.96 17.39
CA HIS A 133 16.21 -17.11 18.55
C HIS A 133 17.29 -17.19 19.61
N LEU A 134 18.21 -16.26 19.53
CA LEU A 134 19.15 -15.95 20.60
C LEU A 134 18.67 -14.68 21.32
N GLN A 135 17.85 -14.84 22.35
CA GLN A 135 17.60 -13.74 23.29
C GLN A 135 18.03 -14.15 24.68
N GLY A 136 19.04 -13.48 25.21
CA GLY A 136 19.56 -13.71 26.54
C GLY A 136 20.28 -15.06 26.70
N GLU A 137 20.41 -15.51 27.93
CA GLU A 137 21.14 -16.74 28.32
C GLU A 137 20.42 -18.05 27.96
N ARG A 138 19.21 -17.98 27.43
CA ARG A 138 18.42 -19.15 26.98
C ARG A 138 18.21 -19.14 25.46
N PRO A 139 18.77 -20.12 24.74
CA PRO A 139 18.49 -20.28 23.32
C PRO A 139 16.98 -20.53 23.13
N ARG A 140 16.27 -19.64 22.47
CA ARG A 140 14.92 -19.91 22.00
C ARG A 140 15.01 -20.81 20.77
N LYS A 141 13.98 -21.65 20.55
CA LYS A 141 13.90 -22.46 19.33
C LYS A 141 13.93 -21.54 18.12
N ALA A 142 14.69 -21.92 17.10
CA ALA A 142 14.66 -21.29 15.80
C ALA A 142 13.22 -21.20 15.29
N GLY A 143 12.91 -20.19 14.53
CA GLY A 143 11.57 -19.94 14.00
C GLY A 143 11.60 -19.33 12.61
N ILE A 144 10.46 -19.34 11.96
CA ILE A 144 10.25 -18.65 10.68
C ILE A 144 9.75 -17.23 10.97
N GLN A 145 10.26 -16.27 10.23
CA GLN A 145 9.81 -14.88 10.22
C GLN A 145 9.59 -14.45 8.78
N TYR A 146 8.49 -13.75 8.55
CA TYR A 146 8.22 -13.14 7.26
C TYR A 146 8.44 -11.65 7.32
N ARG A 147 8.86 -11.08 6.20
CA ARG A 147 9.11 -9.66 6.07
C ARG A 147 8.65 -9.17 4.70
N ILE A 148 7.91 -8.07 4.68
CA ILE A 148 7.56 -7.39 3.45
C ILE A 148 8.69 -6.45 3.07
N VAL A 149 9.14 -6.55 1.82
CA VAL A 149 10.13 -5.66 1.21
C VAL A 149 9.48 -4.96 0.03
N THR A 150 9.60 -3.65 0.02
CA THR A 150 9.03 -2.83 -1.05
C THR A 150 9.99 -2.72 -2.23
N PRO A 151 9.49 -2.64 -3.48
CA PRO A 151 10.30 -2.72 -4.68
C PRO A 151 11.25 -1.53 -4.87
N ASP A 152 11.07 -0.42 -4.15
CA ASP A 152 11.93 0.76 -4.17
C ASP A 152 13.31 0.54 -3.51
N PHE A 153 13.52 -0.59 -2.84
CA PHE A 153 14.78 -0.99 -2.22
C PHE A 153 15.36 -2.29 -2.79
N VAL A 154 14.80 -2.79 -3.89
CA VAL A 154 15.14 -4.10 -4.43
C VAL A 154 15.55 -4.00 -5.89
N TYR A 155 16.63 -4.73 -6.23
CA TYR A 155 17.00 -5.07 -7.58
C TYR A 155 16.94 -6.59 -7.74
N CYS A 156 16.34 -7.07 -8.83
CA CYS A 156 16.28 -8.49 -9.18
C CYS A 156 16.55 -8.67 -10.67
N GLU A 157 17.14 -9.82 -11.01
CA GLU A 157 17.23 -10.29 -12.39
C GLU A 157 16.33 -11.50 -12.57
N ALA A 158 15.69 -11.55 -13.73
CA ALA A 158 14.80 -12.63 -14.11
C ALA A 158 15.55 -13.83 -14.65
N HIS A 159 14.97 -15.02 -14.49
CA HIS A 159 15.44 -16.20 -15.21
C HIS A 159 15.24 -16.01 -16.71
N PRO A 160 16.22 -16.36 -17.57
CA PRO A 160 16.11 -16.17 -19.02
C PRO A 160 14.88 -16.84 -19.66
N ASP A 161 14.56 -18.07 -19.22
CA ASP A 161 13.44 -18.84 -19.75
C ASP A 161 12.12 -18.65 -18.98
N SER A 162 12.16 -18.03 -17.80
CA SER A 162 11.00 -17.74 -16.94
C SER A 162 11.05 -16.31 -16.44
N PRO A 163 10.67 -15.31 -17.27
CA PRO A 163 10.88 -13.90 -16.96
C PRO A 163 10.11 -13.36 -15.75
N ASP A 164 9.21 -14.14 -15.18
CA ASP A 164 8.48 -13.81 -13.95
C ASP A 164 9.14 -14.35 -12.67
N GLN A 165 10.20 -15.16 -12.80
CA GLN A 165 10.93 -15.76 -11.67
C GLN A 165 12.28 -15.05 -11.47
N PRO A 166 12.58 -14.57 -10.26
CA PRO A 166 13.89 -14.01 -9.96
C PRO A 166 14.92 -15.11 -9.76
N VAL A 167 16.14 -14.89 -10.29
CA VAL A 167 17.33 -15.72 -10.03
C VAL A 167 18.44 -14.95 -9.33
N TYR A 168 18.33 -13.62 -9.32
CA TYR A 168 19.17 -12.72 -8.56
C TYR A 168 18.30 -11.79 -7.75
N TYR A 169 18.66 -11.59 -6.49
CA TYR A 169 17.99 -10.69 -5.58
C TYR A 169 19.01 -9.86 -4.79
N GLN A 170 18.82 -8.57 -4.81
CA GLN A 170 19.62 -7.61 -4.06
C GLN A 170 18.69 -6.67 -3.31
N GLU A 171 18.80 -6.61 -1.99
CA GLU A 171 18.04 -5.71 -1.12
C GLU A 171 18.94 -4.66 -0.51
N LEU A 172 18.64 -3.39 -0.74
CA LEU A 172 19.35 -2.28 -0.14
C LEU A 172 18.85 -2.03 1.28
N ARG A 173 19.78 -1.93 2.21
CA ARG A 173 19.52 -1.59 3.61
C ARG A 173 20.47 -0.52 4.11
N LEU A 174 19.94 0.45 4.83
CA LEU A 174 20.76 1.37 5.61
C LEU A 174 21.11 0.71 6.93
N ARG A 175 22.38 0.51 7.18
CA ARG A 175 22.89 -0.08 8.42
C ARG A 175 23.90 0.85 9.10
N THR A 176 24.02 0.72 10.40
CA THR A 176 25.10 1.41 11.15
C THR A 176 26.32 0.49 11.17
N SER A 177 27.46 1.00 10.68
CA SER A 177 28.72 0.29 10.72
C SER A 177 29.19 0.07 12.17
N PRO A 178 30.13 -0.85 12.42
CA PRO A 178 30.75 -1.00 13.74
C PRO A 178 31.39 0.29 14.26
N THR A 179 31.77 1.21 13.37
CA THR A 179 32.31 2.55 13.71
C THR A 179 31.24 3.58 14.03
N GLY A 180 29.95 3.23 13.92
CA GLY A 180 28.82 4.13 14.22
C GLY A 180 28.35 4.99 13.06
N GLU A 181 28.90 4.83 11.86
CA GLU A 181 28.48 5.57 10.66
C GLU A 181 27.40 4.85 9.89
N PRO A 182 26.38 5.56 9.35
CA PRO A 182 25.38 4.95 8.48
C PRO A 182 26.00 4.61 7.12
N MET A 183 25.79 3.38 6.66
CA MET A 183 26.24 2.90 5.36
C MET A 183 25.16 2.09 4.66
N TRP A 184 25.12 2.16 3.34
CA TRP A 184 24.27 1.30 2.54
C TRP A 184 24.92 -0.07 2.33
N ILE A 185 24.14 -1.11 2.55
CA ILE A 185 24.52 -2.51 2.37
C ILE A 185 23.49 -3.16 1.48
N ALA A 186 23.96 -4.04 0.61
CA ALA A 186 23.12 -4.93 -0.18
C ALA A 186 23.17 -6.34 0.41
N ASP A 187 22.03 -6.87 0.78
CA ASP A 187 21.85 -8.31 1.01
C ASP A 187 21.67 -8.96 -0.38
N VAL A 188 22.59 -9.83 -0.79
CA VAL A 188 22.60 -10.45 -2.12
C VAL A 188 22.32 -11.94 -1.99
N LEU A 189 21.41 -12.41 -2.83
CA LEU A 189 21.10 -13.82 -3.07
C LEU A 189 21.21 -14.03 -4.59
N ASP A 190 22.12 -14.88 -5.02
CA ASP A 190 22.37 -15.16 -6.43
C ASP A 190 22.36 -16.67 -6.67
N ILE A 191 21.44 -17.13 -7.51
CA ILE A 191 21.30 -18.52 -7.91
C ILE A 191 21.35 -18.67 -9.44
N ARG A 192 21.98 -17.69 -10.13
CA ARG A 192 22.18 -17.76 -11.60
C ARG A 192 23.09 -18.92 -11.97
N ASP A 193 24.03 -19.24 -11.10
CA ASP A 193 24.84 -20.45 -11.17
C ASP A 193 24.39 -21.38 -10.04
N GLU A 194 23.73 -22.49 -10.43
CA GLU A 194 23.22 -23.46 -9.46
C GLU A 194 24.33 -24.25 -8.76
N GLU A 195 25.51 -24.33 -9.37
CA GLU A 195 26.67 -25.03 -8.80
C GLU A 195 27.44 -24.15 -7.79
N ASP A 196 27.38 -22.81 -7.95
CA ASP A 196 28.05 -21.86 -7.04
C ASP A 196 27.11 -20.69 -6.64
N PRO A 197 26.02 -20.96 -5.93
CA PRO A 197 25.09 -19.93 -5.49
C PRO A 197 25.71 -19.04 -4.41
N ILE A 198 25.45 -17.73 -4.48
CA ILE A 198 26.05 -16.73 -3.61
C ILE A 198 25.01 -16.22 -2.58
N PHE A 199 25.45 -16.17 -1.33
CA PHE A 199 24.76 -15.49 -0.24
C PHE A 199 25.72 -14.58 0.52
N GLY A 200 25.49 -13.27 0.52
CA GLY A 200 26.40 -12.34 1.14
C GLY A 200 25.83 -10.95 1.37
N MET A 201 26.58 -10.15 2.11
CA MET A 201 26.32 -8.74 2.34
C MET A 201 27.47 -7.92 1.75
N PHE A 202 27.14 -6.97 0.91
CA PHE A 202 28.10 -6.13 0.21
C PHE A 202 27.85 -4.66 0.54
N LYS A 203 28.95 -3.91 0.71
CA LYS A 203 28.85 -2.46 0.78
C LYS A 203 28.45 -1.90 -0.58
N VAL A 204 27.52 -0.95 -0.60
CA VAL A 204 27.03 -0.29 -1.80
C VAL A 204 27.62 1.10 -1.91
N GLU A 205 28.24 1.38 -3.04
CA GLU A 205 28.78 2.70 -3.34
C GLU A 205 27.67 3.65 -3.86
N PRO A 206 27.91 4.97 -3.89
CA PRO A 206 26.89 5.94 -4.32
C PRO A 206 26.35 5.73 -5.74
N ASP A 207 27.12 5.10 -6.62
CA ASP A 207 26.73 4.75 -7.99
C ASP A 207 25.87 3.48 -8.08
N GLY A 208 25.64 2.81 -6.95
CA GLY A 208 24.89 1.56 -6.86
C GLY A 208 25.72 0.29 -7.04
N SER A 209 27.03 0.42 -7.33
CA SER A 209 27.92 -0.72 -7.47
C SER A 209 28.19 -1.40 -6.12
N LEU A 210 28.37 -2.73 -6.17
CA LEU A 210 28.79 -3.50 -5.01
C LEU A 210 30.32 -3.44 -4.90
N SER A 211 30.83 -3.14 -3.71
CA SER A 211 32.26 -3.02 -3.48
C SER A 211 32.77 -4.12 -2.54
N LYS A 212 32.88 -3.86 -1.26
CA LYS A 212 33.49 -4.77 -0.30
C LYS A 212 32.46 -5.75 0.26
N ASP A 213 32.81 -7.04 0.32
CA ASP A 213 32.05 -8.01 1.13
C ASP A 213 32.24 -7.66 2.62
N VAL A 214 31.12 -7.37 3.25
CA VAL A 214 31.04 -7.02 4.67
C VAL A 214 30.24 -8.07 5.48
N SER A 215 30.00 -9.23 4.89
CA SER A 215 29.22 -10.31 5.53
C SER A 215 29.75 -10.63 6.92
N GLN A 216 31.05 -10.70 7.09
CA GLN A 216 31.67 -10.99 8.39
C GLN A 216 31.51 -9.85 9.41
N GLU A 217 31.46 -8.61 8.97
CA GLU A 217 31.25 -7.46 9.87
C GLU A 217 29.84 -7.47 10.48
N PHE A 218 28.87 -8.05 9.76
CA PHE A 218 27.47 -8.15 10.14
C PHE A 218 27.01 -9.56 10.48
N MET A 219 27.89 -10.56 10.45
CA MET A 219 27.61 -11.96 10.85
C MET A 219 27.18 -12.12 12.32
N GLY A 220 27.26 -11.08 13.11
CA GLY A 220 26.56 -11.01 14.39
C GLY A 220 25.04 -11.09 14.28
N HIS A 221 24.48 -10.95 13.07
CA HIS A 221 23.06 -11.10 12.85
C HIS A 221 22.65 -12.57 13.00
N PRO A 222 21.55 -12.87 13.73
CA PRO A 222 21.12 -14.24 14.00
C PRO A 222 20.90 -15.10 12.75
N THR A 223 20.52 -14.52 11.65
CA THR A 223 20.34 -15.21 10.37
C THR A 223 21.61 -15.81 9.79
N HIS A 224 22.78 -15.30 10.14
CA HIS A 224 24.06 -15.80 9.60
C HIS A 224 24.76 -16.81 10.50
N ARG A 225 24.49 -16.78 11.81
CA ARG A 225 25.15 -17.68 12.79
C ARG A 225 24.76 -19.14 12.66
N GLY A 226 23.68 -19.45 11.96
CA GLY A 226 23.20 -20.84 11.81
C GLY A 226 23.66 -21.54 10.55
N PHE A 227 24.32 -20.86 9.65
CA PHE A 227 24.53 -21.35 8.28
C PHE A 227 25.98 -21.80 8.01
N GLY A 228 26.74 -22.26 8.93
CA GLY A 228 28.09 -22.83 8.68
C GLY A 228 28.96 -22.06 7.70
N ASP A 229 30.23 -22.31 7.71
CA ASP A 229 31.22 -21.39 7.12
C ASP A 229 31.22 -21.26 5.59
N ASN A 230 30.56 -22.12 4.79
CA ASN A 230 30.82 -22.15 3.34
C ASN A 230 29.69 -22.63 2.44
N GLY A 231 28.46 -22.21 2.61
CA GLY A 231 27.43 -22.67 1.68
C GLY A 231 26.23 -21.75 1.56
N TYR A 232 25.60 -21.81 0.39
CA TYR A 232 24.30 -21.19 0.20
C TYR A 232 23.27 -21.87 1.12
N PRO A 233 22.56 -21.11 1.96
CA PRO A 233 21.77 -21.74 3.03
C PRO A 233 20.41 -22.27 2.58
N TYR A 234 19.88 -21.76 1.45
CA TYR A 234 18.51 -22.01 1.01
C TYR A 234 18.45 -23.05 -0.11
N LEU A 235 18.49 -24.33 0.30
CA LEU A 235 18.37 -25.48 -0.59
C LEU A 235 17.08 -26.24 -0.23
N ASP A 236 16.41 -26.78 -1.22
CA ASP A 236 15.28 -27.68 -1.04
C ASP A 236 15.72 -29.10 -0.64
N GLY A 237 14.75 -30.03 -0.56
CA GLY A 237 15.02 -31.44 -0.18
C GLY A 237 15.92 -32.18 -1.16
N ASP A 238 15.96 -31.77 -2.42
CA ASP A 238 16.80 -32.33 -3.49
C ASP A 238 18.18 -31.65 -3.56
N GLY A 239 18.40 -30.59 -2.76
CA GLY A 239 19.65 -29.83 -2.74
C GLY A 239 19.71 -28.73 -3.78
N VAL A 240 18.60 -28.40 -4.45
CA VAL A 240 18.54 -27.32 -5.45
C VAL A 240 18.43 -25.96 -4.75
N PRO A 241 19.25 -24.95 -5.14
CA PRO A 241 19.17 -23.63 -4.54
C PRO A 241 17.90 -22.89 -4.95
N PHE A 242 17.27 -22.21 -4.00
CA PHE A 242 16.10 -21.36 -4.25
C PHE A 242 16.21 -20.02 -3.51
N LEU A 243 15.49 -19.01 -3.98
CA LEU A 243 15.37 -17.73 -3.28
C LEU A 243 14.26 -17.82 -2.21
N PRO A 244 14.56 -17.56 -0.93
CA PRO A 244 13.57 -17.60 0.16
C PRO A 244 12.67 -16.38 0.16
N LEU A 245 12.08 -16.09 -0.97
CA LEU A 245 11.20 -14.96 -1.18
C LEU A 245 10.16 -15.27 -2.27
N GLU A 246 9.09 -14.48 -2.25
CA GLU A 246 8.05 -14.53 -3.28
C GLU A 246 7.62 -13.12 -3.66
N ILE A 247 7.44 -12.88 -4.96
CA ILE A 247 6.97 -11.60 -5.47
C ILE A 247 5.46 -11.67 -5.66
N TYR A 248 4.74 -10.93 -4.82
CA TYR A 248 3.30 -10.74 -4.96
C TYR A 248 3.03 -9.58 -5.91
N ARG A 249 2.23 -9.83 -6.93
CA ARG A 249 1.91 -8.85 -7.98
C ARG A 249 0.44 -8.52 -7.97
N ALA A 250 0.08 -7.29 -8.34
CA ALA A 250 -1.30 -6.88 -8.53
C ALA A 250 -1.93 -7.59 -9.74
N GLU A 251 -1.13 -7.90 -10.76
CA GLU A 251 -1.53 -8.59 -11.99
C GLU A 251 -0.42 -9.51 -12.47
N LYS A 252 -0.79 -10.62 -13.14
CA LYS A 252 0.20 -11.52 -13.72
C LYS A 252 0.50 -11.09 -15.14
N THR A 253 1.63 -10.46 -15.36
CA THR A 253 2.09 -9.99 -16.69
C THR A 253 3.06 -10.95 -17.37
N GLY A 254 3.53 -12.00 -16.67
CA GLY A 254 4.59 -12.88 -17.16
C GLY A 254 5.98 -12.25 -17.13
N GLN A 255 6.12 -11.11 -16.47
CA GLN A 255 7.40 -10.42 -16.28
C GLN A 255 7.72 -10.24 -14.79
N LEU A 256 8.99 -9.99 -14.50
CA LEU A 256 9.46 -9.82 -13.12
C LEU A 256 8.77 -8.64 -12.43
N TRP A 257 8.72 -7.49 -13.12
CA TRP A 257 8.12 -6.27 -12.63
C TRP A 257 6.89 -5.88 -13.44
N ASN A 258 5.85 -5.39 -12.77
CA ASN A 258 4.69 -4.84 -13.46
C ASN A 258 5.03 -3.48 -14.10
N ALA A 259 4.37 -3.19 -15.21
CA ALA A 259 4.39 -1.85 -15.78
C ALA A 259 3.76 -0.84 -14.80
N TYR A 260 4.11 0.45 -14.97
CA TYR A 260 3.59 1.55 -14.14
C TYR A 260 2.18 1.95 -14.55
N ASP A 261 1.25 1.01 -14.55
CA ASP A 261 -0.16 1.25 -14.72
C ASP A 261 -0.78 1.87 -13.45
N ASN A 262 -2.09 2.08 -13.43
CA ASN A 262 -2.86 2.88 -12.47
C ASN A 262 -2.33 4.32 -12.25
N ALA A 263 -1.65 4.88 -13.23
CA ALA A 263 -1.20 6.27 -13.23
C ALA A 263 -2.33 7.28 -12.94
N PRO A 264 -3.57 7.12 -13.46
CA PRO A 264 -4.68 8.01 -13.13
C PRO A 264 -4.99 8.07 -11.63
N LEU A 265 -4.93 6.93 -10.92
CA LEU A 265 -5.15 6.88 -9.48
C LEU A 265 -4.01 7.56 -8.73
N LEU A 266 -2.76 7.30 -9.13
CA LEU A 266 -1.57 7.86 -8.49
C LEU A 266 -1.51 9.38 -8.62
N TRP A 267 -1.49 9.88 -9.85
CA TRP A 267 -1.39 11.31 -10.13
C TRP A 267 -2.66 12.07 -9.77
N GLY A 268 -3.83 11.42 -9.93
CA GLY A 268 -5.10 11.99 -9.51
C GLY A 268 -5.16 12.24 -8.01
N SER A 269 -4.63 11.33 -7.19
CA SER A 269 -4.53 11.54 -5.75
C SER A 269 -3.65 12.71 -5.39
N LEU A 270 -2.47 12.83 -6.00
CA LEU A 270 -1.59 13.96 -5.76
C LEU A 270 -2.24 15.28 -6.19
N SER A 271 -2.89 15.29 -7.36
CA SER A 271 -3.62 16.45 -7.85
C SER A 271 -4.79 16.86 -6.95
N SER A 272 -5.49 15.90 -6.32
CA SER A 272 -6.54 16.23 -5.34
C SER A 272 -5.99 17.03 -4.17
N ASN A 273 -4.83 16.64 -3.63
CA ASN A 273 -4.20 17.37 -2.52
C ASN A 273 -3.73 18.76 -2.92
N VAL A 274 -3.23 18.93 -4.14
CA VAL A 274 -2.91 20.24 -4.71
C VAL A 274 -4.16 21.13 -4.77
N LEU A 275 -5.27 20.59 -5.25
CA LEU A 275 -6.54 21.31 -5.33
C LEU A 275 -7.10 21.67 -3.95
N TYR A 276 -7.00 20.75 -2.95
CA TYR A 276 -7.37 21.06 -1.57
C TYR A 276 -6.50 22.15 -0.96
N SER A 277 -5.21 22.15 -1.22
CA SER A 277 -4.30 23.21 -0.76
C SER A 277 -4.69 24.57 -1.36
N MET A 278 -5.05 24.62 -2.65
CA MET A 278 -5.56 25.81 -3.32
C MET A 278 -6.94 26.24 -2.77
N TRP A 279 -7.82 25.29 -2.51
CA TRP A 279 -9.12 25.55 -1.89
C TRP A 279 -8.96 26.16 -0.50
N HIS A 280 -8.10 25.60 0.33
CA HIS A 280 -7.80 26.12 1.68
C HIS A 280 -7.34 27.58 1.59
N HIS A 281 -6.42 27.88 0.67
CA HIS A 281 -5.99 29.27 0.43
C HIS A 281 -7.14 30.18 -0.01
N SER A 282 -8.03 29.70 -0.89
CA SER A 282 -9.21 30.45 -1.33
C SER A 282 -10.18 30.74 -0.18
N VAL A 283 -10.37 29.79 0.73
CA VAL A 283 -11.19 29.99 1.95
C VAL A 283 -10.58 31.06 2.83
N LEU A 284 -9.27 31.03 3.07
CA LEU A 284 -8.58 32.06 3.85
C LEU A 284 -8.72 33.45 3.22
N GLN A 285 -8.55 33.57 1.92
CA GLN A 285 -8.73 34.84 1.20
C GLN A 285 -10.18 35.33 1.24
N SER A 286 -11.14 34.43 1.19
CA SER A 286 -12.58 34.79 1.30
C SER A 286 -12.93 35.25 2.71
N ALA A 287 -12.35 34.64 3.74
CA ALA A 287 -12.58 34.97 5.14
C ALA A 287 -11.94 36.35 5.50
N TRP A 288 -10.80 36.65 4.89
CA TRP A 288 -10.07 37.92 5.09
C TRP A 288 -9.72 38.59 3.76
N PRO A 289 -10.72 39.18 3.07
CA PRO A 289 -10.48 39.82 1.78
C PRO A 289 -9.56 41.04 1.95
N GLN A 290 -8.60 41.17 1.05
CA GLN A 290 -7.69 42.29 1.03
C GLN A 290 -8.45 43.56 0.69
N ARG A 291 -8.30 44.57 1.53
CA ARG A 291 -8.95 45.90 1.34
C ARG A 291 -8.05 46.81 0.52
N TYR A 292 -8.65 47.66 -0.27
CA TYR A 292 -7.93 48.69 -1.00
C TYR A 292 -8.63 50.02 -0.87
N ILE A 293 -7.81 51.09 -0.94
CA ILE A 293 -8.25 52.47 -1.01
C ILE A 293 -7.58 53.08 -2.25
N ALA A 294 -8.38 53.62 -3.15
CA ALA A 294 -7.90 54.31 -4.33
C ALA A 294 -8.28 55.80 -4.24
N GLY A 295 -7.40 56.70 -4.66
CA GLY A 295 -7.66 58.14 -4.69
C GLY A 295 -7.40 58.90 -3.38
N LEU A 296 -6.69 58.31 -2.41
CA LEU A 296 -6.31 58.96 -1.16
C LEU A 296 -4.87 59.52 -1.31
N GLN A 297 -4.72 60.82 -1.30
CA GLN A 297 -3.41 61.42 -1.07
C GLN A 297 -3.09 61.34 0.42
N LEU A 298 -2.12 60.53 0.79
CA LEU A 298 -1.62 60.49 2.16
C LEU A 298 -0.98 61.83 2.46
N ALA A 299 -1.70 62.68 3.21
CA ALA A 299 -1.21 63.94 3.72
C ALA A 299 0.01 63.70 4.63
N GLY A 300 1.21 63.91 4.15
CA GLY A 300 2.47 63.76 4.89
C GLY A 300 3.64 63.20 4.10
N MET A 301 3.44 62.64 2.92
CA MET A 301 4.54 62.23 2.02
C MET A 301 4.80 63.32 0.94
N GLY A 302 4.80 64.58 1.33
CA GLY A 302 5.24 65.65 0.48
C GLY A 302 6.76 65.61 0.30
N GLY A 303 7.22 65.35 -0.91
CA GLY A 303 8.54 65.81 -1.35
C GLY A 303 9.69 64.79 -1.18
N GLN A 304 9.55 63.60 -1.55
CA GLN A 304 10.72 62.79 -1.95
C GLN A 304 10.55 62.32 -3.40
N ASP A 305 11.58 62.67 -4.20
CA ASP A 305 11.68 62.44 -5.63
C ASP A 305 11.27 61.02 -6.01
N LEU A 306 10.20 60.89 -6.77
CA LEU A 306 9.72 59.65 -7.41
C LEU A 306 10.69 59.09 -8.47
N ASN A 307 11.88 59.72 -8.63
CA ASN A 307 12.90 59.31 -9.60
C ASN A 307 14.04 58.46 -9.03
N SER A 308 14.03 58.11 -7.76
CA SER A 308 15.00 57.18 -7.22
C SER A 308 14.52 55.76 -7.38
N THR A 309 15.04 55.11 -8.44
CA THR A 309 15.09 53.66 -8.62
C THR A 309 13.83 52.92 -8.15
N ALA A 310 12.99 52.57 -9.11
CA ALA A 310 11.85 51.72 -8.93
C ALA A 310 12.25 50.42 -8.17
N ARG A 311 12.29 50.49 -6.85
CA ARG A 311 11.97 49.31 -6.07
C ARG A 311 10.54 48.99 -6.49
N ARG A 312 10.38 47.92 -7.27
CA ARG A 312 9.09 47.26 -7.47
C ARG A 312 8.48 47.15 -6.08
N ALA A 313 7.49 47.98 -5.79
CA ALA A 313 6.75 47.90 -4.55
C ALA A 313 6.19 46.48 -4.56
N GLN A 314 6.75 45.63 -3.74
CA GLN A 314 6.26 44.27 -3.56
C GLN A 314 4.87 44.48 -2.94
N ILE A 315 3.83 44.25 -3.74
CA ILE A 315 2.45 44.33 -3.27
C ILE A 315 2.31 43.17 -2.27
N THR A 316 2.41 43.51 -1.01
CA THR A 316 2.24 42.54 0.06
C THR A 316 0.77 42.12 0.03
N THR A 317 0.52 40.88 -0.30
CA THR A 317 -0.83 40.28 -0.27
C THR A 317 -1.24 39.87 1.16
N ASP A 318 -0.81 40.66 2.15
CA ASP A 318 -1.18 40.43 3.53
C ASP A 318 -2.62 40.95 3.75
N PRO A 319 -3.57 40.08 4.12
CA PRO A 319 -4.97 40.51 4.36
C PRO A 319 -5.14 41.49 5.51
N THR A 320 -4.12 41.68 6.36
CA THR A 320 -4.13 42.68 7.44
C THR A 320 -3.71 44.05 6.93
N SER A 321 -3.12 44.17 5.76
CA SER A 321 -2.69 45.41 5.15
C SER A 321 -3.76 46.00 4.22
N VAL A 322 -3.84 47.32 4.14
CA VAL A 322 -4.71 48.05 3.20
C VAL A 322 -3.85 48.52 2.04
N LEU A 323 -4.16 48.10 0.81
CA LEU A 323 -3.49 48.60 -0.37
C LEU A 323 -3.97 50.03 -0.68
N VAL A 324 -3.04 50.93 -0.78
CA VAL A 324 -3.33 52.33 -1.12
C VAL A 324 -2.84 52.60 -2.52
N PHE A 325 -3.76 52.96 -3.43
CA PHE A 325 -3.45 53.34 -4.80
C PHE A 325 -3.54 54.88 -4.92
N ASN A 326 -2.42 55.51 -5.28
CA ASN A 326 -2.43 56.92 -5.67
C ASN A 326 -2.96 57.01 -7.10
N THR A 327 -4.02 57.81 -7.29
CA THR A 327 -4.48 58.19 -8.62
C THR A 327 -3.79 59.47 -9.03
N ASP A 328 -3.44 59.61 -10.31
CA ASP A 328 -2.90 60.84 -10.89
C ASP A 328 -3.81 62.01 -10.64
N GLN A 329 -3.22 63.22 -10.52
CA GLN A 329 -3.86 64.44 -10.08
C GLN A 329 -5.07 64.94 -10.92
N ASP A 330 -5.31 64.31 -12.09
CA ASP A 330 -6.39 64.67 -13.01
C ASP A 330 -7.73 63.96 -12.78
N MET A 331 -7.79 62.96 -11.92
CA MET A 331 -9.05 62.34 -11.55
C MET A 331 -9.67 62.97 -10.30
N GLN A 332 -10.57 63.95 -10.51
CA GLN A 332 -11.45 64.51 -9.47
C GLN A 332 -12.50 63.49 -9.04
N GLY A 333 -12.10 62.32 -8.57
CA GLY A 333 -12.99 61.26 -8.06
C GLY A 333 -13.00 61.21 -6.55
N GLN A 334 -14.13 60.89 -5.95
CA GLN A 334 -14.19 60.56 -4.53
C GLN A 334 -13.32 59.31 -4.25
N PRO A 335 -12.61 59.26 -3.11
CA PRO A 335 -11.83 58.07 -2.76
C PRO A 335 -12.72 56.83 -2.74
N MET A 336 -12.29 55.83 -3.49
CA MET A 336 -12.99 54.54 -3.55
C MET A 336 -12.37 53.58 -2.51
N ILE A 337 -13.18 53.10 -1.59
CA ILE A 337 -12.82 52.06 -0.65
C ILE A 337 -13.49 50.78 -1.12
N GLY A 338 -12.72 49.72 -1.27
CA GLY A 338 -13.25 48.42 -1.69
C GLY A 338 -12.48 47.26 -1.08
N GLN A 339 -12.91 46.09 -1.41
CA GLN A 339 -12.21 44.85 -1.11
C GLN A 339 -12.16 44.01 -2.37
N PHE A 340 -11.09 43.20 -2.51
CA PHE A 340 -11.03 42.24 -3.57
C PHE A 340 -11.88 41.02 -3.14
N GLU A 341 -12.86 40.70 -3.94
CA GLU A 341 -13.63 39.48 -3.74
C GLU A 341 -12.80 38.27 -4.17
N ALA A 342 -12.99 37.11 -3.47
CA ALA A 342 -12.42 35.87 -3.92
C ALA A 342 -13.00 35.53 -5.29
N GLY A 343 -12.13 35.32 -6.30
CA GLY A 343 -12.56 35.13 -7.69
C GLY A 343 -13.35 33.84 -7.92
N VAL A 344 -13.36 32.92 -6.94
CA VAL A 344 -14.05 31.61 -7.00
C VAL A 344 -14.79 31.38 -5.67
N ASP A 345 -16.03 30.91 -5.77
CA ASP A 345 -16.82 30.45 -4.64
C ASP A 345 -16.19 29.17 -4.03
N PRO A 346 -15.72 29.20 -2.78
CA PRO A 346 -15.07 28.06 -2.15
C PRO A 346 -15.94 26.80 -2.08
N GLU A 347 -17.26 26.95 -1.97
CA GLU A 347 -18.19 25.81 -1.91
C GLU A 347 -18.30 25.10 -3.26
N LYS A 348 -18.37 25.86 -4.35
CA LYS A 348 -18.38 25.29 -5.71
C LYS A 348 -17.05 24.61 -6.03
N LEU A 349 -15.93 25.17 -5.56
CA LEU A 349 -14.62 24.57 -5.74
C LEU A 349 -14.52 23.24 -4.98
N LEU A 350 -14.99 23.20 -3.72
CA LEU A 350 -15.03 21.97 -2.92
C LEU A 350 -15.87 20.88 -3.59
N THR A 351 -17.04 21.25 -4.15
CA THR A 351 -17.90 20.32 -4.88
C THR A 351 -17.18 19.79 -6.14
N ALA A 352 -16.46 20.63 -6.85
CA ALA A 352 -15.68 20.22 -8.02
C ALA A 352 -14.54 19.25 -7.65
N ILE A 353 -13.85 19.51 -6.54
CA ILE A 353 -12.79 18.63 -6.01
C ILE A 353 -13.39 17.27 -5.63
N ALA A 354 -14.52 17.23 -4.92
CA ALA A 354 -15.18 15.99 -4.57
C ALA A 354 -15.59 15.17 -5.81
N GLN A 355 -16.06 15.82 -6.88
CA GLN A 355 -16.35 15.15 -8.16
C GLN A 355 -15.07 14.65 -8.84
N TYR A 356 -13.96 15.35 -8.71
CA TYR A 356 -12.67 14.92 -9.23
C TYR A 356 -12.18 13.67 -8.50
N GLU A 357 -12.18 13.66 -7.17
CA GLU A 357 -11.81 12.49 -6.36
C GLU A 357 -12.65 11.26 -6.69
N TYR A 358 -13.93 11.47 -6.91
CA TYR A 358 -14.83 10.43 -7.36
C TYR A 358 -14.38 9.80 -8.69
N ARG A 359 -13.94 10.59 -9.66
CA ARG A 359 -13.40 10.08 -10.94
C ARG A 359 -12.09 9.33 -10.72
N VAL A 360 -11.22 9.86 -9.85
CA VAL A 360 -9.93 9.24 -9.49
C VAL A 360 -10.15 7.87 -8.88
N ALA A 361 -11.06 7.76 -7.91
CA ALA A 361 -11.36 6.49 -7.24
C ALA A 361 -12.03 5.49 -8.19
N THR A 362 -12.91 5.94 -9.07
CA THR A 362 -13.52 5.10 -10.12
C THR A 362 -12.47 4.56 -11.09
N ALA A 363 -11.50 5.38 -11.49
CA ALA A 363 -10.36 4.92 -12.29
C ALA A 363 -9.51 3.88 -11.56
N GLY A 364 -9.48 3.91 -10.21
CA GLY A 364 -8.86 2.91 -9.36
C GLY A 364 -9.64 1.61 -9.20
N GLY A 365 -10.85 1.51 -9.75
CA GLY A 365 -11.69 0.30 -9.73
C GLY A 365 -12.68 0.22 -8.57
N ILE A 366 -12.92 1.32 -7.85
CA ILE A 366 -13.98 1.39 -6.83
C ILE A 366 -15.25 1.99 -7.43
N SER A 367 -16.40 1.37 -7.11
CA SER A 367 -17.66 1.91 -7.56
C SER A 367 -18.02 3.21 -6.81
N PRO A 368 -18.71 4.11 -7.48
CA PRO A 368 -19.15 5.38 -6.91
C PRO A 368 -19.95 5.24 -5.61
N SER A 369 -20.78 4.23 -5.53
CA SER A 369 -21.62 3.95 -4.36
C SER A 369 -20.82 3.54 -3.10
N GLU A 370 -19.58 3.11 -3.27
CA GLU A 370 -18.67 2.74 -2.15
C GLU A 370 -17.97 3.95 -1.55
N ILE A 371 -17.78 5.01 -2.35
CA ILE A 371 -17.10 6.24 -1.90
C ILE A 371 -18.07 7.16 -1.17
N GLN A 372 -19.31 7.27 -1.65
CA GLN A 372 -20.34 8.11 -1.04
C GLN A 372 -21.08 7.39 0.10
N ARG A 373 -20.38 6.96 1.13
CA ARG A 373 -21.04 6.54 2.39
C ARG A 373 -21.54 7.77 3.13
N THR A 374 -22.67 8.32 2.73
CA THR A 374 -23.42 9.26 3.57
C THR A 374 -23.98 8.48 4.75
N SER A 375 -23.46 8.76 5.93
CA SER A 375 -23.99 8.27 7.19
C SER A 375 -25.45 8.75 7.35
N GLY A 376 -26.40 7.83 7.29
CA GLY A 376 -27.79 8.15 7.59
C GLY A 376 -28.86 7.61 6.64
N ASP A 377 -28.49 7.02 5.52
CA ASP A 377 -29.47 6.47 4.60
C ASP A 377 -29.77 5.00 4.96
N PRO A 378 -31.02 4.63 5.34
CA PRO A 378 -31.38 3.24 5.63
C PRO A 378 -31.43 2.46 4.30
N ARG A 379 -30.29 1.90 3.91
CA ARG A 379 -30.18 1.11 2.68
C ARG A 379 -30.81 -0.26 2.89
N SER A 380 -31.57 -0.72 1.91
CA SER A 380 -32.01 -2.12 1.87
C SER A 380 -30.81 -3.07 1.77
N GLY A 381 -30.93 -4.30 2.26
CA GLY A 381 -29.88 -5.31 2.14
C GLY A 381 -29.40 -5.49 0.68
N TYR A 382 -30.27 -5.29 -0.29
CA TYR A 382 -29.95 -5.31 -1.73
C TYR A 382 -29.01 -4.14 -2.13
N SER A 383 -29.26 -2.92 -1.64
CA SER A 383 -28.36 -1.79 -1.95
C SER A 383 -26.99 -1.91 -1.28
N LEU A 384 -26.90 -2.55 -0.11
CA LEU A 384 -25.64 -2.90 0.53
C LEU A 384 -24.89 -3.99 -0.23
N SER A 385 -25.60 -4.98 -0.75
CA SER A 385 -25.04 -6.02 -1.61
C SER A 385 -24.40 -5.44 -2.87
N ILE A 386 -25.09 -4.50 -3.54
CA ILE A 386 -24.55 -3.80 -4.71
C ILE A 386 -23.34 -2.95 -4.32
N SER A 387 -23.37 -2.26 -3.19
CA SER A 387 -22.26 -1.41 -2.75
C SER A 387 -20.98 -2.21 -2.43
N ARG A 388 -21.09 -3.51 -2.12
CA ARG A 388 -19.96 -4.41 -1.87
C ARG A 388 -19.56 -5.26 -3.09
N GLN A 389 -20.25 -5.09 -4.20
CA GLN A 389 -19.96 -5.87 -5.42
C GLN A 389 -18.53 -5.65 -5.89
N GLY A 390 -18.04 -4.42 -5.86
CA GLY A 390 -16.65 -4.11 -6.23
C GLY A 390 -15.63 -4.84 -5.38
N GLN A 391 -15.86 -4.96 -4.07
CA GLN A 391 -14.97 -5.71 -3.18
C GLN A 391 -15.01 -7.22 -3.48
N ARG A 392 -16.17 -7.79 -3.81
CA ARG A 392 -16.30 -9.20 -4.20
C ARG A 392 -15.65 -9.48 -5.55
N GLU A 393 -15.79 -8.58 -6.50
CA GLU A 393 -15.11 -8.67 -7.80
C GLU A 393 -13.59 -8.57 -7.61
N ALA A 394 -13.12 -7.64 -6.77
CA ALA A 394 -11.73 -7.51 -6.39
C ALA A 394 -11.22 -8.81 -5.74
N GLN A 395 -11.97 -9.40 -4.81
CA GLN A 395 -11.62 -10.68 -4.19
C GLN A 395 -11.45 -11.79 -5.24
N ARG A 396 -12.39 -11.92 -6.19
CA ARG A 396 -12.30 -12.92 -7.26
C ARG A 396 -11.10 -12.68 -8.17
N LYS A 397 -10.89 -11.42 -8.59
CA LYS A 397 -9.77 -11.02 -9.45
C LYS A 397 -8.42 -11.33 -8.80
N PHE A 398 -8.23 -10.88 -7.57
CA PHE A 398 -6.93 -10.97 -6.90
C PHE A 398 -6.65 -12.36 -6.32
N SER A 399 -7.69 -13.14 -5.93
CA SER A 399 -7.48 -14.51 -5.44
C SER A 399 -6.78 -15.41 -6.44
N ALA A 400 -7.08 -15.27 -7.73
CA ALA A 400 -6.46 -16.09 -8.77
C ALA A 400 -4.96 -15.81 -8.93
N VAL A 401 -4.54 -14.54 -8.78
CA VAL A 401 -3.13 -14.14 -8.92
C VAL A 401 -2.35 -14.48 -7.65
N THR A 402 -2.95 -14.19 -6.49
CA THR A 402 -2.27 -14.28 -5.18
C THR A 402 -2.14 -15.71 -4.69
N ARG A 403 -3.11 -16.59 -5.03
CA ARG A 403 -3.11 -18.00 -4.62
C ARG A 403 -1.80 -18.72 -4.96
N ALA A 404 -1.35 -18.61 -6.20
CA ALA A 404 -0.12 -19.27 -6.62
C ALA A 404 1.12 -18.78 -5.86
N SER A 405 1.14 -17.49 -5.46
CA SER A 405 2.22 -16.94 -4.63
C SER A 405 2.15 -17.45 -3.19
N ASP A 406 0.94 -17.54 -2.59
CA ASP A 406 0.76 -18.12 -1.26
C ASP A 406 1.17 -19.59 -1.23
N GLU A 407 0.80 -20.37 -2.24
CA GLU A 407 1.18 -21.80 -2.35
C GLU A 407 2.71 -21.94 -2.43
N ARG A 408 3.40 -21.10 -3.20
CA ARG A 408 4.87 -21.08 -3.26
C ARG A 408 5.51 -20.65 -1.94
N VAL A 409 4.92 -19.69 -1.23
CA VAL A 409 5.39 -19.31 0.11
C VAL A 409 5.26 -20.48 1.08
N MET A 410 4.16 -21.24 1.02
CA MET A 410 4.02 -22.43 1.86
C MET A 410 5.08 -23.49 1.54
N SER A 411 5.32 -23.79 0.27
CA SER A 411 6.36 -24.72 -0.18
C SER A 411 7.75 -24.31 0.29
N LYS A 412 8.14 -23.06 0.02
CA LYS A 412 9.44 -22.52 0.48
C LYS A 412 9.57 -22.52 2.01
N THR A 413 8.48 -22.22 2.72
CA THR A 413 8.47 -22.28 4.19
C THR A 413 8.67 -23.73 4.69
N ALA A 414 8.04 -24.70 4.05
CA ALA A 414 8.20 -26.11 4.39
C ALA A 414 9.66 -26.57 4.18
N SER A 415 10.28 -26.25 3.03
CA SER A 415 11.69 -26.56 2.78
C SER A 415 12.62 -25.96 3.85
N LEU A 416 12.36 -24.69 4.26
CA LEU A 416 13.12 -24.07 5.33
C LEU A 416 12.88 -24.74 6.72
N CYS A 417 11.64 -25.14 7.00
CA CYS A 417 11.33 -25.87 8.24
C CYS A 417 12.02 -27.24 8.27
N ASN A 418 12.00 -27.96 7.17
CA ASN A 418 12.68 -29.26 7.05
C ASN A 418 14.19 -29.09 7.31
N ARG A 419 14.81 -28.14 6.62
CA ARG A 419 16.25 -27.94 6.68
C ARG A 419 16.76 -27.43 8.04
N PHE A 420 16.09 -26.46 8.63
CA PHE A 420 16.59 -25.75 9.81
C PHE A 420 15.88 -26.11 11.12
N LEU A 421 14.67 -26.64 11.05
CA LEU A 421 13.87 -26.92 12.24
C LEU A 421 13.67 -28.42 12.47
N GLY A 422 14.16 -29.26 11.53
CA GLY A 422 14.09 -30.71 11.62
C GLY A 422 12.68 -31.28 11.42
N GLU A 423 11.82 -30.55 10.72
CA GLU A 423 10.50 -31.01 10.32
C GLU A 423 10.59 -31.96 9.10
N GLN A 424 9.51 -32.64 8.80
CA GLN A 424 9.37 -33.49 7.61
C GLN A 424 8.06 -33.12 6.90
N LEU A 425 8.01 -31.91 6.38
CA LEU A 425 6.84 -31.37 5.68
C LEU A 425 6.95 -31.64 4.18
N PRO A 426 5.84 -31.83 3.47
CA PRO A 426 5.86 -31.84 2.01
C PRO A 426 6.34 -30.48 1.48
N GLU A 427 7.21 -30.49 0.48
CA GLU A 427 7.75 -29.27 -0.13
C GLU A 427 6.92 -28.76 -1.32
N SER A 428 5.83 -29.44 -1.65
CA SER A 428 4.89 -29.10 -2.73
C SER A 428 3.49 -29.58 -2.40
N GLY A 429 2.51 -29.30 -3.26
CA GLY A 429 1.14 -29.78 -3.12
C GLY A 429 0.25 -28.97 -2.17
N TYR A 430 0.68 -27.79 -1.75
CA TYR A 430 -0.14 -26.88 -0.94
C TYR A 430 -1.25 -26.24 -1.79
N ARG A 431 -2.43 -26.13 -1.20
CA ARG A 431 -3.59 -25.42 -1.76
C ARG A 431 -4.07 -24.35 -0.78
N VAL A 432 -4.26 -23.15 -1.28
CA VAL A 432 -4.72 -21.99 -0.49
C VAL A 432 -6.10 -21.56 -0.96
N SER A 433 -7.03 -21.47 -0.03
CA SER A 433 -8.40 -21.05 -0.27
C SER A 433 -8.74 -19.83 0.59
N TYR A 434 -9.28 -18.78 -0.05
CA TYR A 434 -9.69 -17.56 0.65
C TYR A 434 -11.15 -17.67 1.06
N GLN A 435 -11.44 -17.25 2.29
CA GLN A 435 -12.80 -17.20 2.79
C GLN A 435 -13.57 -16.08 2.07
N SER A 436 -14.85 -16.32 1.80
CA SER A 436 -15.71 -15.29 1.23
C SER A 436 -15.91 -14.14 2.21
N LEU A 437 -16.05 -12.92 1.70
CA LEU A 437 -16.32 -11.75 2.54
C LEU A 437 -17.60 -12.00 3.36
N PRO A 438 -17.55 -11.75 4.68
CA PRO A 438 -18.71 -11.95 5.54
C PRO A 438 -19.87 -11.07 5.09
N LEU A 439 -21.06 -11.64 5.05
CA LEU A 439 -22.28 -10.92 4.75
C LEU A 439 -22.66 -10.00 5.92
N SER A 440 -23.16 -8.81 5.61
CA SER A 440 -23.76 -7.96 6.65
C SER A 440 -25.04 -8.59 7.22
N PRO A 441 -25.48 -8.21 8.42
CA PRO A 441 -26.74 -8.71 8.97
C PRO A 441 -27.93 -8.48 8.04
N GLU A 442 -27.96 -7.37 7.32
CA GLU A 442 -29.00 -7.01 6.36
C GLU A 442 -28.93 -7.88 5.11
N GLU A 443 -27.72 -8.14 4.59
CA GLU A 443 -27.53 -9.06 3.47
C GLU A 443 -27.92 -10.48 3.85
N MET A 444 -27.56 -10.94 5.05
CA MET A 444 -27.97 -12.25 5.56
C MET A 444 -29.51 -12.35 5.69
N LYS A 445 -30.15 -11.27 6.14
CA LYS A 445 -31.61 -11.21 6.23
C LYS A 445 -32.24 -11.28 4.84
N ALA A 446 -31.76 -10.46 3.90
CA ALA A 446 -32.27 -10.47 2.52
C ALA A 446 -32.07 -11.83 1.84
N MET A 447 -30.91 -12.46 2.05
CA MET A 447 -30.62 -13.81 1.53
C MET A 447 -31.58 -14.85 2.14
N ARG A 448 -31.83 -14.80 3.45
CA ARG A 448 -32.79 -15.69 4.10
C ARG A 448 -34.22 -15.50 3.55
N GLU A 449 -34.63 -14.27 3.36
CA GLU A 449 -35.96 -13.95 2.78
C GLU A 449 -36.08 -14.48 1.36
N ASP A 450 -35.06 -14.29 0.50
CA ASP A 450 -35.02 -14.81 -0.86
C ASP A 450 -35.07 -16.36 -0.89
N VAL A 451 -34.26 -17.02 -0.07
CA VAL A 451 -34.28 -18.48 0.05
C VAL A 451 -35.64 -19.01 0.52
N ILE A 452 -36.28 -18.33 1.49
CA ILE A 452 -37.62 -18.69 1.96
C ILE A 452 -38.65 -18.51 0.84
N GLN A 453 -38.57 -17.43 0.06
CA GLN A 453 -39.46 -17.21 -1.08
C GLN A 453 -39.30 -18.26 -2.17
N LYS A 454 -38.07 -18.60 -2.53
CA LYS A 454 -37.75 -19.66 -3.51
C LYS A 454 -38.24 -21.04 -3.04
N LEU A 455 -38.06 -21.34 -1.76
CA LEU A 455 -38.55 -22.58 -1.16
C LEU A 455 -40.09 -22.64 -1.18
N LYS A 456 -40.79 -21.55 -0.81
CA LYS A 456 -42.25 -21.46 -0.87
C LYS A 456 -42.79 -21.57 -2.28
N ALA A 457 -42.08 -21.03 -3.29
CA ALA A 457 -42.42 -21.12 -4.69
C ALA A 457 -42.11 -22.50 -5.30
N GLY A 458 -41.49 -23.42 -4.54
CA GLY A 458 -41.11 -24.75 -5.05
C GLY A 458 -39.96 -24.73 -6.04
N LEU A 459 -39.19 -23.65 -6.10
CA LEU A 459 -38.07 -23.50 -7.03
C LEU A 459 -36.78 -24.19 -6.56
N ILE A 460 -36.67 -24.45 -5.26
CA ILE A 460 -35.52 -25.10 -4.63
C ILE A 460 -36.00 -26.15 -3.64
N SER A 461 -35.18 -27.20 -3.43
CA SER A 461 -35.42 -28.21 -2.40
C SER A 461 -35.07 -27.68 -1.00
N PRO A 462 -35.59 -28.30 0.08
CA PRO A 462 -35.15 -27.97 1.44
C PRO A 462 -33.65 -28.22 1.68
N ILE A 463 -33.03 -29.12 0.93
CA ILE A 463 -31.60 -29.41 1.00
C ILE A 463 -30.83 -28.25 0.36
N ASP A 464 -31.24 -27.83 -0.85
CA ASP A 464 -30.65 -26.68 -1.53
C ASP A 464 -30.75 -25.40 -0.69
N ALA A 465 -31.90 -25.22 0.00
CA ALA A 465 -32.12 -24.09 0.88
C ALA A 465 -31.11 -24.07 2.07
N ILE A 466 -30.82 -25.23 2.65
CA ILE A 466 -29.82 -25.36 3.72
C ILE A 466 -28.41 -25.08 3.19
N GLN A 467 -28.06 -25.59 2.00
CA GLN A 467 -26.76 -25.35 1.38
C GLN A 467 -26.59 -23.87 1.00
N MET A 468 -27.63 -23.22 0.44
CA MET A 468 -27.59 -21.79 0.14
C MET A 468 -27.38 -20.91 1.37
N LEU A 469 -27.92 -21.31 2.53
CA LEU A 469 -27.72 -20.60 3.80
C LEU A 469 -26.42 -20.95 4.50
N ASN A 470 -25.79 -22.07 4.15
CA ASN A 470 -24.53 -22.56 4.69
C ASN A 470 -23.68 -23.12 3.54
N PRO A 471 -22.98 -22.26 2.79
CA PRO A 471 -22.24 -22.66 1.58
C PRO A 471 -21.14 -23.70 1.83
N ASP A 472 -20.67 -23.81 3.08
CA ASP A 472 -19.60 -24.74 3.49
C ASP A 472 -20.10 -26.17 3.75
N MET A 473 -21.42 -26.39 3.69
CA MET A 473 -22.02 -27.71 3.90
C MET A 473 -22.13 -28.50 2.60
N ASP A 474 -21.67 -29.73 2.62
CA ASP A 474 -21.94 -30.66 1.53
C ASP A 474 -23.39 -31.18 1.52
N GLU A 475 -23.79 -31.89 0.48
CA GLU A 475 -25.16 -32.40 0.34
C GLU A 475 -25.53 -33.41 1.44
N GLU A 476 -24.57 -34.22 1.88
CA GLU A 476 -24.80 -35.21 2.94
C GLU A 476 -24.97 -34.54 4.31
N GLU A 477 -24.20 -33.52 4.61
CA GLU A 477 -24.34 -32.73 5.83
C GLU A 477 -25.66 -31.98 5.87
N ALA A 478 -26.05 -31.38 4.73
CA ALA A 478 -27.33 -30.69 4.60
C ALA A 478 -28.50 -31.67 4.79
N ARG A 479 -28.41 -32.91 4.28
CA ARG A 479 -29.40 -33.96 4.52
C ARG A 479 -29.47 -34.39 6.00
N ARG A 480 -28.33 -34.55 6.66
CA ARG A 480 -28.27 -34.86 8.10
C ARG A 480 -28.94 -33.76 8.92
N LYS A 481 -28.64 -32.51 8.62
CA LYS A 481 -29.23 -31.35 9.30
C LYS A 481 -30.74 -31.24 9.06
N LEU A 482 -31.20 -31.50 7.84
CA LEU A 482 -32.63 -31.52 7.54
C LEU A 482 -33.37 -32.61 8.32
N ASN A 483 -32.76 -33.81 8.43
CA ASN A 483 -33.34 -34.91 9.20
C ASN A 483 -33.35 -34.62 10.71
N GLN A 484 -32.33 -33.93 11.23
CA GLN A 484 -32.29 -33.46 12.60
C GLN A 484 -33.42 -32.46 12.86
N ILE A 485 -33.58 -31.44 12.01
CA ILE A 485 -34.66 -30.45 12.12
C ILE A 485 -36.04 -31.10 12.09
N ARG A 486 -36.24 -32.14 11.25
CA ARG A 486 -37.48 -32.90 11.20
C ARG A 486 -37.76 -33.70 12.47
N ARG A 487 -36.75 -34.32 13.08
CA ARG A 487 -36.88 -35.03 14.38
C ARG A 487 -37.20 -34.07 15.50
N GLU A 488 -36.49 -32.96 15.61
CA GLU A 488 -36.74 -31.95 16.63
C GLU A 488 -38.14 -31.35 16.51
N ARG A 489 -38.63 -31.09 15.27
CA ARG A 489 -40.04 -30.64 15.08
C ARG A 489 -41.07 -31.69 15.44
N ALA A 490 -40.78 -32.97 15.29
CA ALA A 490 -41.69 -34.06 15.68
C ALA A 490 -41.73 -34.26 17.18
N GLU A 491 -40.68 -33.82 17.91
CA GLU A 491 -40.64 -33.88 19.39
C GLU A 491 -41.32 -32.69 20.06
N PHE A 492 -41.50 -31.57 19.34
CA PHE A 492 -42.15 -30.34 19.82
C PHE A 492 -43.65 -30.21 19.43
N LEU A 493 -44.17 -31.14 18.62
CA LEU A 493 -45.59 -31.23 18.26
C LEU A 493 -46.24 -32.42 18.95
#